data_467281f0ce4071ff9855024297dfd4af
#
_entry.id   467281f0ce4071ff9855024297dfd4af
#
_cell.length_a   1.000
_cell.length_b   1.000
_cell.length_c   1.000
_cell.angle_alpha   90.00
_cell.angle_beta   90.00
_cell.angle_gamma   90.00
#
_symmetry.space_group_name_H-M   'P 1'
#
loop_
_entity.id
_entity.type
_entity.pdbx_description
1 polymer ?
#
loop_
_entity_poly.entity_id
_entity_poly.type
_entity_poly.pdbx_seq_one_letter_code
_entity_poly.pdbx_strand_id
1 'polypeptide(L)'
;MATKTKQNAGSAVQTHGYSAVTPEVLGELRALIGNKNVHVDEEKIEAYSHDETNAEEYGHLPEVVITPTTPEQISEVVKLANRENIPITPRGAGSGLSGGAIPTFGGILLTVEKMNKVVEFDIDNMSITVEAGMV
;
A
#
# COMPACT_ATOMS: atom_id res chain seq x y z
N MET A 1 -12.58 -26.85 -33.39
CA MET A 1 -12.12 -26.66 -31.98
C MET A 1 -10.89 -25.78 -31.98
N ALA A 2 -11.03 -24.50 -31.67
CA ALA A 2 -9.93 -23.55 -31.64
C ALA A 2 -9.58 -23.24 -30.17
N THR A 3 -8.42 -23.69 -29.78
CA THR A 3 -7.88 -23.49 -28.42
C THR A 3 -7.43 -22.03 -28.32
N LYS A 4 -8.18 -21.21 -27.55
CA LYS A 4 -7.74 -19.85 -27.22
C LYS A 4 -6.62 -19.95 -26.19
N THR A 5 -5.39 -19.76 -26.64
CA THR A 5 -4.24 -19.51 -25.77
C THR A 5 -4.45 -18.15 -25.08
N LYS A 6 -4.66 -18.16 -23.77
CA LYS A 6 -4.63 -16.96 -22.94
C LYS A 6 -3.17 -16.46 -22.96
N GLN A 7 -2.91 -15.41 -23.72
CA GLN A 7 -1.70 -14.61 -23.53
C GLN A 7 -1.85 -13.85 -22.22
N ASN A 8 -1.10 -14.27 -21.21
CA ASN A 8 -0.79 -13.46 -20.04
C ASN A 8 0.10 -12.30 -20.52
N ALA A 9 -0.53 -11.19 -20.85
CA ALA A 9 0.17 -9.92 -20.98
C ALA A 9 0.50 -9.45 -19.56
N GLY A 10 1.67 -9.84 -19.05
CA GLY A 10 2.29 -9.15 -17.95
C GLY A 10 2.47 -7.69 -18.40
N SER A 11 1.62 -6.79 -17.93
CA SER A 11 1.80 -5.37 -18.15
C SER A 11 3.11 -4.99 -17.46
N ALA A 12 4.13 -4.67 -18.24
CA ALA A 12 5.34 -4.06 -17.73
C ALA A 12 4.90 -2.81 -16.95
N VAL A 13 5.20 -2.77 -15.65
CA VAL A 13 4.94 -1.60 -14.80
C VAL A 13 5.61 -0.42 -15.49
N GLN A 14 4.82 0.55 -15.96
CA GLN A 14 5.37 1.77 -16.53
C GLN A 14 5.90 2.61 -15.36
N THR A 15 7.19 2.53 -15.09
CA THR A 15 7.83 3.15 -13.93
C THR A 15 7.81 4.69 -13.97
N HIS A 16 7.42 5.31 -15.09
CA HIS A 16 7.35 6.77 -15.24
C HIS A 16 8.52 7.56 -14.60
N GLY A 17 9.72 6.94 -14.58
CA GLY A 17 10.90 7.52 -13.95
C GLY A 17 11.08 7.19 -12.47
N TYR A 18 10.20 6.39 -11.87
CA TYR A 18 10.38 5.87 -10.51
C TYR A 18 11.31 4.65 -10.47
N SER A 19 11.96 4.46 -9.32
CA SER A 19 12.79 3.30 -9.04
C SER A 19 11.95 2.12 -8.53
N ALA A 20 12.39 0.90 -8.85
CA ALA A 20 11.79 -0.32 -8.29
C ALA A 20 12.22 -0.54 -6.82
N VAL A 21 11.44 -1.33 -6.10
CA VAL A 21 11.77 -1.76 -4.73
C VAL A 21 12.84 -2.85 -4.79
N THR A 22 14.08 -2.52 -4.42
CA THR A 22 15.19 -3.46 -4.44
C THR A 22 15.26 -4.33 -3.17
N PRO A 23 16.02 -5.43 -3.16
CA PRO A 23 16.25 -6.22 -1.95
C PRO A 23 16.84 -5.41 -0.79
N GLU A 24 17.68 -4.42 -1.07
CA GLU A 24 18.28 -3.51 -0.09
C GLU A 24 17.19 -2.65 0.56
N VAL A 25 16.31 -2.04 -0.25
CA VAL A 25 15.16 -1.26 0.22
C VAL A 25 14.22 -2.13 1.06
N LEU A 26 13.95 -3.37 0.65
CA LEU A 26 13.17 -4.31 1.45
C LEU A 26 13.83 -4.60 2.81
N GLY A 27 15.16 -4.71 2.84
CA GLY A 27 15.94 -4.87 4.07
C GLY A 27 15.77 -3.67 5.00
N GLU A 28 15.86 -2.46 4.48
CA GLU A 28 15.65 -1.22 5.26
C GLU A 28 14.20 -1.09 5.74
N LEU A 29 13.20 -1.36 4.91
CA LEU A 29 11.79 -1.37 5.32
C LEU A 29 11.56 -2.34 6.49
N ARG A 30 12.14 -3.55 6.43
CA ARG A 30 12.05 -4.53 7.52
C ARG A 30 12.73 -4.07 8.78
N ALA A 31 13.84 -3.36 8.68
CA ALA A 31 14.53 -2.78 9.83
C ALA A 31 13.72 -1.65 10.48
N LEU A 32 13.05 -0.81 9.67
CA LEU A 32 12.26 0.32 10.14
C LEU A 32 10.95 -0.10 10.83
N ILE A 33 10.22 -1.04 10.25
CA ILE A 33 8.85 -1.35 10.69
C ILE A 33 8.66 -2.81 11.15
N GLY A 34 9.71 -3.63 11.06
CA GLY A 34 9.70 -5.05 11.42
C GLY A 34 9.23 -5.99 10.31
N ASN A 35 9.81 -7.18 10.25
CA ASN A 35 9.55 -8.18 9.19
C ASN A 35 8.06 -8.51 8.98
N LYS A 36 7.30 -8.61 10.06
CA LYS A 36 5.87 -8.95 10.05
C LYS A 36 4.98 -7.88 9.42
N ASN A 37 5.51 -6.70 9.19
CA ASN A 37 4.80 -5.54 8.64
C ASN A 37 5.22 -5.23 7.20
N VAL A 38 6.03 -6.08 6.56
CA VAL A 38 6.49 -5.95 5.16
C VAL A 38 6.07 -7.20 4.40
N HIS A 39 5.18 -7.06 3.43
CA HIS A 39 4.57 -8.16 2.69
C HIS A 39 4.96 -8.06 1.22
N VAL A 40 5.55 -9.14 0.68
CA VAL A 40 5.95 -9.29 -0.73
C VAL A 40 5.36 -10.55 -1.37
N ASP A 41 4.60 -11.31 -0.61
CA ASP A 41 3.92 -12.53 -1.04
C ASP A 41 2.76 -12.13 -1.95
N GLU A 42 2.77 -12.60 -3.20
CA GLU A 42 1.82 -12.20 -4.25
C GLU A 42 0.37 -12.46 -3.83
N GLU A 43 0.08 -13.59 -3.18
CA GLU A 43 -1.27 -13.91 -2.69
C GLU A 43 -1.77 -12.89 -1.65
N LYS A 44 -0.84 -12.35 -0.84
CA LYS A 44 -1.18 -11.36 0.19
C LYS A 44 -1.32 -9.95 -0.38
N ILE A 45 -0.49 -9.58 -1.33
CA ILE A 45 -0.50 -8.24 -1.90
C ILE A 45 -1.61 -8.04 -2.94
N GLU A 46 -2.14 -9.12 -3.52
CA GLU A 46 -3.25 -9.07 -4.49
C GLU A 46 -4.49 -8.35 -3.93
N ALA A 47 -4.83 -8.58 -2.66
CA ALA A 47 -5.95 -7.92 -1.99
C ALA A 47 -5.84 -6.39 -1.93
N TYR A 48 -4.64 -5.85 -2.13
CA TYR A 48 -4.37 -4.42 -2.12
C TYR A 48 -4.22 -3.81 -3.53
N SER A 49 -4.42 -4.61 -4.57
CA SER A 49 -4.26 -4.18 -5.97
C SER A 49 -5.35 -3.25 -6.47
N HIS A 50 -6.50 -3.21 -5.80
CA HIS A 50 -7.71 -2.47 -6.21
C HIS A 50 -8.42 -1.83 -5.02
N ASP A 51 -9.29 -0.89 -5.29
CA ASP A 51 -10.32 -0.37 -4.38
C ASP A 51 -11.71 -0.84 -4.84
N GLU A 52 -12.79 -0.08 -4.61
CA GLU A 52 -14.14 -0.43 -5.07
C GLU A 52 -14.38 -0.09 -6.56
N THR A 53 -13.36 0.33 -7.30
CA THR A 53 -13.44 0.46 -8.76
C THR A 53 -13.34 -0.90 -9.45
N ASN A 54 -13.54 -0.95 -10.77
CA ASN A 54 -13.41 -2.19 -11.54
C ASN A 54 -11.95 -2.70 -11.51
N ALA A 55 -11.72 -3.77 -10.73
CA ALA A 55 -10.39 -4.36 -10.56
C ALA A 55 -9.79 -4.91 -11.86
N GLU A 56 -10.61 -5.40 -12.80
CA GLU A 56 -10.13 -5.92 -14.09
C GLU A 56 -9.58 -4.81 -14.99
N GLU A 57 -10.09 -3.58 -14.83
CA GLU A 57 -9.73 -2.43 -15.66
C GLU A 57 -8.65 -1.56 -15.00
N TYR A 58 -8.74 -1.35 -13.68
CA TYR A 58 -7.90 -0.38 -12.96
C TYR A 58 -6.95 -1.00 -11.94
N GLY A 59 -7.10 -2.30 -11.63
CA GLY A 59 -6.26 -2.97 -10.63
C GLY A 59 -4.78 -2.98 -11.02
N HIS A 60 -3.90 -2.63 -10.06
CA HIS A 60 -2.45 -2.70 -10.19
C HIS A 60 -1.83 -3.30 -8.94
N LEU A 61 -0.87 -4.22 -9.10
CA LEU A 61 -0.14 -4.79 -7.99
C LEU A 61 0.95 -3.83 -7.49
N PRO A 62 1.05 -3.60 -6.16
CA PRO A 62 2.24 -2.96 -5.59
C PRO A 62 3.42 -3.93 -5.62
N GLU A 63 4.65 -3.41 -5.49
CA GLU A 63 5.84 -4.25 -5.34
C GLU A 63 6.00 -4.74 -3.89
N VAL A 64 5.52 -3.95 -2.93
CA VAL A 64 5.50 -4.27 -1.51
C VAL A 64 4.33 -3.61 -0.82
N VAL A 65 3.69 -4.32 0.11
CA VAL A 65 2.70 -3.75 1.03
C VAL A 65 3.31 -3.63 2.42
N ILE A 66 3.15 -2.47 3.04
CA ILE A 66 3.62 -2.22 4.39
C ILE A 66 2.48 -1.82 5.32
N THR A 67 2.56 -2.28 6.57
CA THR A 67 1.56 -2.04 7.61
C THR A 67 2.20 -1.38 8.84
N PRO A 68 2.58 -0.08 8.77
CA PRO A 68 3.15 0.63 9.91
C PRO A 68 2.14 0.70 11.06
N THR A 69 2.65 0.87 12.28
CA THR A 69 1.85 0.93 13.50
C THR A 69 1.95 2.28 14.21
N THR A 70 2.84 3.15 13.75
CA THR A 70 3.03 4.49 14.33
C THR A 70 3.31 5.54 13.26
N PRO A 71 3.00 6.83 13.52
CA PRO A 71 3.32 7.93 12.62
C PRO A 71 4.83 8.09 12.34
N GLU A 72 5.68 7.77 13.32
CA GLU A 72 7.13 7.83 13.18
C GLU A 72 7.62 6.82 12.13
N GLN A 73 7.08 5.60 12.16
CA GLN A 73 7.37 4.58 11.14
C GLN A 73 6.98 5.05 9.75
N ILE A 74 5.81 5.69 9.60
CA ILE A 74 5.38 6.28 8.34
C ILE A 74 6.39 7.34 7.87
N SER A 75 6.79 8.23 8.77
CA SER A 75 7.76 9.29 8.45
C SER A 75 9.09 8.72 7.93
N GLU A 76 9.63 7.69 8.57
CA GLU A 76 10.90 7.07 8.15
C GLU A 76 10.75 6.35 6.80
N VAL A 77 9.63 5.66 6.57
CA VAL A 77 9.34 5.03 5.27
C VAL A 77 9.24 6.07 4.15
N VAL A 78 8.55 7.19 4.39
CA VAL A 78 8.44 8.27 3.39
C VAL A 78 9.80 8.89 3.07
N LYS A 79 10.68 9.06 4.08
CA LYS A 79 12.06 9.53 3.86
C LYS A 79 12.86 8.56 3.00
N LEU A 80 12.75 7.25 3.29
CA LEU A 80 13.39 6.19 2.49
C LEU A 80 12.88 6.23 1.05
N ALA A 81 11.57 6.25 0.84
CA ALA A 81 10.97 6.26 -0.49
C ALA A 81 11.37 7.50 -1.31
N ASN A 82 11.43 8.68 -0.67
CA ASN A 82 11.91 9.90 -1.32
C ASN A 82 13.40 9.81 -1.71
N ARG A 83 14.24 9.25 -0.83
CA ARG A 83 15.68 9.05 -1.12
C ARG A 83 15.90 8.15 -2.32
N GLU A 84 15.12 7.06 -2.40
CA GLU A 84 15.25 6.03 -3.45
C GLU A 84 14.39 6.32 -4.68
N ASN A 85 13.61 7.42 -4.69
CA ASN A 85 12.67 7.77 -5.76
C ASN A 85 11.63 6.67 -6.05
N ILE A 86 11.07 6.07 -4.98
CA ILE A 86 10.07 5.01 -5.06
C ILE A 86 8.68 5.60 -4.79
N PRO A 87 7.64 5.30 -5.61
CA PRO A 87 6.30 5.82 -5.38
C PRO A 87 5.65 5.16 -4.16
N ILE A 88 4.88 5.95 -3.41
CA ILE A 88 4.05 5.47 -2.31
C ILE A 88 2.59 5.70 -2.63
N THR A 89 1.77 4.65 -2.48
CA THR A 89 0.32 4.74 -2.51
C THR A 89 -0.22 4.55 -1.11
N PRO A 90 -0.82 5.58 -0.48
CA PRO A 90 -1.45 5.44 0.84
C PRO A 90 -2.81 4.75 0.70
N ARG A 91 -3.15 3.89 1.68
CA ARG A 91 -4.42 3.16 1.72
C ARG A 91 -4.99 3.12 3.13
N GLY A 92 -6.26 3.46 3.27
CA GLY A 92 -7.08 3.14 4.44
C GLY A 92 -7.72 1.76 4.27
N ALA A 93 -9.05 1.68 4.34
CA ALA A 93 -9.81 0.45 4.10
C ALA A 93 -9.90 0.05 2.61
N GLY A 94 -9.55 0.93 1.68
CA GLY A 94 -9.66 0.68 0.25
C GLY A 94 -11.09 0.79 -0.29
N SER A 95 -11.99 1.45 0.43
CA SER A 95 -13.39 1.64 0.06
C SER A 95 -13.64 2.84 -0.86
N GLY A 96 -12.60 3.42 -1.45
CA GLY A 96 -12.70 4.51 -2.41
C GLY A 96 -13.25 4.07 -3.77
N LEU A 97 -13.87 5.00 -4.48
CA LEU A 97 -14.49 4.78 -5.80
C LEU A 97 -13.77 5.54 -6.93
N SER A 98 -12.57 6.04 -6.68
CA SER A 98 -11.84 6.93 -7.60
C SER A 98 -10.40 6.48 -7.88
N GLY A 99 -10.04 5.26 -7.49
CA GLY A 99 -8.71 4.70 -7.74
C GLY A 99 -7.58 5.28 -6.87
N GLY A 100 -7.89 6.08 -5.84
CA GLY A 100 -6.88 6.74 -5.01
C GLY A 100 -6.02 5.81 -4.16
N ALA A 101 -6.47 4.57 -3.93
CA ALA A 101 -5.75 3.54 -3.20
C ALA A 101 -5.10 2.47 -4.11
N ILE A 102 -5.11 2.69 -5.43
CA ILE A 102 -4.54 1.77 -6.42
C ILE A 102 -3.09 2.17 -6.71
N PRO A 103 -2.11 1.26 -6.55
CA PRO A 103 -0.70 1.57 -6.78
C PRO A 103 -0.35 1.57 -8.28
N THR A 104 -0.89 2.51 -9.03
CA THR A 104 -0.78 2.63 -10.49
C THR A 104 0.66 2.59 -10.99
N PHE A 105 1.61 3.04 -10.20
CA PHE A 105 3.05 3.06 -10.54
C PHE A 105 3.84 1.95 -9.82
N GLY A 106 3.19 0.96 -9.23
CA GLY A 106 3.85 -0.05 -8.40
C GLY A 106 4.38 0.52 -7.08
N GLY A 107 5.61 0.20 -6.74
CA GLY A 107 6.29 0.72 -5.55
C GLY A 107 5.69 0.24 -4.24
N ILE A 108 5.63 1.13 -3.25
CA ILE A 108 5.19 0.84 -1.89
C ILE A 108 3.71 1.18 -1.72
N LEU A 109 2.88 0.20 -1.36
CA LEU A 109 1.55 0.47 -0.82
C LEU A 109 1.64 0.53 0.70
N LEU A 110 1.27 1.67 1.27
CA LEU A 110 1.28 1.93 2.70
C LEU A 110 -0.15 1.89 3.23
N THR A 111 -0.52 0.82 3.95
CA THR A 111 -1.84 0.72 4.59
C THR A 111 -1.77 1.04 6.08
N VAL A 112 -2.71 1.86 6.55
CA VAL A 112 -2.80 2.27 7.96
C VAL A 112 -3.73 1.37 8.79
N GLU A 113 -4.13 0.21 8.28
CA GLU A 113 -5.09 -0.71 8.91
C GLU A 113 -4.74 -1.12 10.36
N LYS A 114 -3.43 -1.10 10.72
CA LYS A 114 -2.96 -1.40 12.09
C LYS A 114 -2.99 -0.21 13.04
N MET A 115 -3.26 1.00 12.52
CA MET A 115 -3.41 2.22 13.31
C MET A 115 -4.91 2.44 13.58
N ASN A 116 -5.51 1.62 14.43
CA ASN A 116 -6.96 1.52 14.61
C ASN A 116 -7.43 1.72 16.06
N LYS A 117 -6.70 2.51 16.84
CA LYS A 117 -7.03 2.79 18.22
C LYS A 117 -7.87 4.05 18.36
N VAL A 118 -8.72 4.06 19.40
CA VAL A 118 -9.30 5.29 19.92
C VAL A 118 -8.23 6.00 20.74
N VAL A 119 -7.91 7.23 20.37
CA VAL A 119 -6.91 8.08 21.04
C VAL A 119 -7.55 8.85 22.17
N GLU A 120 -8.74 9.42 21.93
CA GLU A 120 -9.49 10.23 22.90
C GLU A 120 -10.99 10.06 22.67
N PHE A 121 -11.72 10.04 23.76
CA PHE A 121 -13.18 10.04 23.75
C PHE A 121 -13.70 11.16 24.67
N ASP A 122 -14.17 12.24 24.08
CA ASP A 122 -14.67 13.43 24.79
C ASP A 122 -16.20 13.50 24.73
N ILE A 123 -16.84 13.03 25.79
CA ILE A 123 -18.30 12.98 25.89
C ILE A 123 -18.88 14.39 25.98
N ASP A 124 -18.25 15.31 26.70
CA ASP A 124 -18.73 16.63 26.94
C ASP A 124 -18.82 17.47 25.66
N ASN A 125 -17.86 17.30 24.77
CA ASN A 125 -17.78 17.90 23.44
C ASN A 125 -18.36 17.01 22.32
N MET A 126 -18.89 15.82 22.65
CA MET A 126 -19.39 14.83 21.69
C MET A 126 -18.40 14.55 20.56
N SER A 127 -17.13 14.40 20.88
CA SER A 127 -16.05 14.15 19.92
C SER A 127 -15.25 12.88 20.25
N ILE A 128 -14.67 12.30 19.21
CA ILE A 128 -13.78 11.14 19.31
C ILE A 128 -12.58 11.37 18.40
N THR A 129 -11.39 11.17 18.93
CA THR A 129 -10.15 11.17 18.19
C THR A 129 -9.70 9.73 17.98
N VAL A 130 -9.47 9.33 16.75
CA VAL A 130 -9.07 7.97 16.39
C VAL A 130 -7.82 7.98 15.51
N GLU A 131 -7.11 6.86 15.48
CA GLU A 131 -6.04 6.63 14.50
C GLU A 131 -6.61 6.48 13.08
N ALA A 132 -5.78 6.75 12.05
CA ALA A 132 -6.19 6.87 10.66
C ALA A 132 -6.72 5.58 10.01
N GLY A 133 -6.49 4.43 10.62
CA GLY A 133 -6.97 3.12 10.15
C GLY A 133 -8.23 2.62 10.86
N MET A 134 -8.88 3.45 11.68
CA MET A 134 -10.15 3.11 12.31
C MET A 134 -11.26 3.02 11.26
N VAL A 135 -12.07 1.96 11.32
CA VAL A 135 -13.26 1.70 10.47
C VAL A 135 -14.52 1.78 11.33
#